data_b5e83dd3ac7018870ec6b868c5ab2cfb
#
_entry.id   b5e83dd3ac7018870ec6b868c5ab2cfb
#
_cell.length_a   1.000
_cell.length_b   1.000
_cell.length_c   1.000
_cell.angle_alpha   90.00
_cell.angle_beta   90.00
_cell.angle_gamma   90.00
#
_symmetry.space_group_name_H-M   'P 1'
#
loop_
_entity.id
_entity.type
_entity.pdbx_description
1 polymer ?
#
loop_
_entity_poly.entity_id
_entity_poly.type
_entity_poly.pdbx_seq_one_letter_code
_entity_poly.pdbx_strand_id
1 'polypeptide(L)'
;MFFVLSKTVGIMLLPVNFLIGIGVLGAILLATRFAALGRKLLVAVMVLLVVAGFSPLGNLLLYPLEARFPPWNPAEGTPDGIIVLGGSVDSDVSAAHDTPIVRNAADRIIAAAELARKYPNARVVFSGGSANLISNDAKEADYVAVLFENLGIAKSRLIMERQSRNTWENAEFSKALVAPKPGERWLLVTSAFHMPRSVGLFRKVGFPVEPYPVDWRVGTGNDIFWFTNIALDGLSRTDIAVREWMGLVAYRAVGRTDALLPGPSTN
;
A
#
# COMPACT_ATOMS: atom_id res chain seq x y z
N MET A 1 -6.74 15.63 -11.97
CA MET A 1 -5.43 16.29 -11.85
C MET A 1 -4.54 15.67 -10.76
N PHE A 2 -5.01 15.53 -9.50
CA PHE A 2 -4.26 14.90 -8.38
C PHE A 2 -3.73 13.49 -8.70
N PHE A 3 -4.55 12.61 -9.30
CA PHE A 3 -4.16 11.25 -9.67
C PHE A 3 -2.97 11.22 -10.64
N VAL A 4 -3.03 11.98 -11.74
CA VAL A 4 -1.94 12.01 -12.73
C VAL A 4 -0.65 12.56 -12.11
N LEU A 5 -0.74 13.67 -11.36
CA LEU A 5 0.40 14.28 -10.69
C LEU A 5 1.05 13.32 -9.68
N SER A 6 0.25 12.61 -8.88
CA SER A 6 0.76 11.63 -7.92
C SER A 6 1.44 10.43 -8.58
N LYS A 7 0.98 10.03 -9.78
CA LYS A 7 1.57 8.91 -10.53
C LYS A 7 2.80 9.30 -11.33
N THR A 8 2.89 10.51 -11.86
CA THR A 8 4.06 10.97 -12.64
C THR A 8 5.16 11.50 -11.72
N VAL A 9 4.89 12.60 -11.01
CA VAL A 9 5.86 13.23 -10.11
C VAL A 9 6.16 12.33 -8.92
N GLY A 10 5.15 11.67 -8.35
CA GLY A 10 5.32 10.78 -7.21
C GLY A 10 6.24 9.59 -7.50
N ILE A 11 6.17 8.99 -8.69
CA ILE A 11 7.08 7.89 -9.07
C ILE A 11 8.51 8.40 -9.27
N MET A 12 8.70 9.59 -9.86
CA MET A 12 10.01 10.18 -10.04
C MET A 12 10.69 10.57 -8.72
N LEU A 13 9.90 10.89 -7.69
CA LEU A 13 10.41 11.25 -6.36
C LEU A 13 10.69 10.04 -5.47
N LEU A 14 10.39 8.81 -5.91
CA LEU A 14 10.82 7.63 -5.16
C LEU A 14 12.35 7.60 -5.09
N PRO A 15 12.94 7.30 -3.94
CA PRO A 15 14.39 7.39 -3.71
C PRO A 15 15.24 6.74 -4.80
N VAL A 16 14.92 5.51 -5.19
CA VAL A 16 15.68 4.78 -6.21
C VAL A 16 15.58 5.48 -7.57
N ASN A 17 14.40 5.86 -8.02
CA ASN A 17 14.20 6.53 -9.31
C ASN A 17 14.87 7.91 -9.33
N PHE A 18 14.75 8.66 -8.24
CA PHE A 18 15.36 9.98 -8.09
C PHE A 18 16.88 9.89 -8.12
N LEU A 19 17.48 8.94 -7.40
CA LEU A 19 18.93 8.71 -7.40
C LEU A 19 19.44 8.27 -8.77
N ILE A 20 18.72 7.39 -9.48
CA ILE A 20 19.07 7.02 -10.85
C ILE A 20 19.06 8.26 -11.76
N GLY A 21 18.03 9.12 -11.65
CA GLY A 21 17.97 10.37 -12.42
C GLY A 21 19.17 11.30 -12.16
N ILE A 22 19.56 11.48 -10.90
CA ILE A 22 20.76 12.25 -10.51
C ILE A 22 22.02 11.57 -11.05
N GLY A 23 22.11 10.25 -11.00
CA GLY A 23 23.24 9.50 -11.54
C GLY A 23 23.41 9.69 -13.05
N VAL A 24 22.31 9.63 -13.81
CA VAL A 24 22.31 9.91 -15.25
C VAL A 24 22.77 11.34 -15.52
N LEU A 25 22.26 12.32 -14.78
CA LEU A 25 22.72 13.71 -14.88
C LEU A 25 24.23 13.83 -14.59
N GLY A 26 24.68 13.17 -13.51
CA GLY A 26 26.11 13.13 -13.17
C GLY A 26 26.96 12.56 -14.29
N ALA A 27 26.53 11.48 -14.93
CA ALA A 27 27.22 10.87 -16.07
C ALA A 27 27.26 11.80 -17.27
N ILE A 28 26.18 12.49 -17.60
CA ILE A 28 26.15 13.50 -18.70
C ILE A 28 27.14 14.64 -18.42
N LEU A 29 27.19 15.13 -17.17
CA LEU A 29 28.09 16.23 -16.79
C LEU A 29 29.57 15.86 -16.91
N LEU A 30 29.94 14.56 -16.86
CA LEU A 30 31.32 14.12 -17.06
C LEU A 30 31.86 14.51 -18.45
N ALA A 31 31.00 14.56 -19.46
CA ALA A 31 31.36 14.95 -20.84
C ALA A 31 31.38 16.47 -21.07
N THR A 32 31.18 17.28 -20.03
CA THR A 32 31.07 18.74 -20.10
C THR A 32 32.14 19.42 -19.24
N ARG A 33 32.19 20.75 -19.29
CA ARG A 33 33.04 21.56 -18.38
C ARG A 33 32.71 21.36 -16.89
N PHE A 34 31.58 20.72 -16.57
CA PHE A 34 31.15 20.44 -15.21
C PHE A 34 31.53 19.02 -14.73
N ALA A 35 32.54 18.39 -15.33
CA ALA A 35 32.98 17.02 -15.00
C ALA A 35 33.27 16.82 -13.50
N ALA A 36 33.79 17.84 -12.80
CA ALA A 36 34.03 17.76 -11.36
C ALA A 36 32.73 17.63 -10.54
N LEU A 37 31.65 18.32 -10.93
CA LEU A 37 30.32 18.19 -10.36
C LEU A 37 29.73 16.82 -10.68
N GLY A 38 29.85 16.35 -11.93
CA GLY A 38 29.39 15.03 -12.35
C GLY A 38 29.96 13.90 -11.48
N ARG A 39 31.30 13.95 -11.23
CA ARG A 39 31.96 12.99 -10.32
C ARG A 39 31.40 13.03 -8.90
N LYS A 40 31.17 14.21 -8.34
CA LYS A 40 30.59 14.37 -7.00
C LYS A 40 29.18 13.79 -6.91
N LEU A 41 28.34 14.06 -7.92
CA LEU A 41 26.97 13.50 -7.99
C LEU A 41 26.99 11.99 -8.08
N LEU A 42 27.84 11.39 -8.91
CA LEU A 42 27.95 9.93 -9.03
C LEU A 42 28.39 9.28 -7.71
N VAL A 43 29.39 9.85 -7.03
CA VAL A 43 29.83 9.36 -5.72
C VAL A 43 28.71 9.47 -4.69
N ALA A 44 28.02 10.62 -4.64
CA ALA A 44 26.90 10.82 -3.72
C ALA A 44 25.76 9.83 -3.97
N VAL A 45 25.39 9.60 -5.22
CA VAL A 45 24.36 8.62 -5.61
C VAL A 45 24.77 7.22 -5.17
N MET A 46 26.01 6.81 -5.41
CA MET A 46 26.50 5.49 -4.99
C MET A 46 26.42 5.32 -3.48
N VAL A 47 26.88 6.32 -2.71
CA VAL A 47 26.80 6.29 -1.25
C VAL A 47 25.35 6.20 -0.76
N LEU A 48 24.46 7.02 -1.34
CA LEU A 48 23.04 7.02 -0.95
C LEU A 48 22.33 5.71 -1.31
N LEU A 49 22.66 5.08 -2.45
CA LEU A 49 22.15 3.75 -2.81
C LEU A 49 22.64 2.67 -1.84
N VAL A 50 23.91 2.72 -1.44
CA VAL A 50 24.45 1.79 -0.43
C VAL A 50 23.76 1.99 0.92
N VAL A 51 23.58 3.24 1.35
CA VAL A 51 22.86 3.55 2.59
C VAL A 51 21.42 3.06 2.51
N ALA A 52 20.67 3.38 1.46
CA ALA A 52 19.28 2.98 1.30
C ALA A 52 19.10 1.46 1.17
N GLY A 53 20.08 0.78 0.54
CA GLY A 53 20.00 -0.66 0.25
C GLY A 53 20.47 -1.57 1.38
N PHE A 54 21.44 -1.13 2.19
CA PHE A 54 22.06 -2.02 3.19
C PHE A 54 21.87 -1.57 4.64
N SER A 55 21.68 -0.25 4.89
CA SER A 55 21.48 0.24 6.24
C SER A 55 20.04 0.01 6.75
N PRO A 56 19.77 0.18 8.05
CA PRO A 56 18.43 0.09 8.60
C PRO A 56 17.50 1.25 8.23
N LEU A 57 17.88 2.13 7.30
CA LEU A 57 17.10 3.31 6.93
C LEU A 57 15.64 2.96 6.55
N GLY A 58 15.45 1.95 5.68
CA GLY A 58 14.13 1.51 5.28
C GLY A 58 13.28 1.03 6.47
N ASN A 59 13.89 0.27 7.40
CA ASN A 59 13.22 -0.19 8.61
C ASN A 59 12.82 0.97 9.52
N LEU A 60 13.72 1.93 9.75
CA LEU A 60 13.48 3.11 10.59
C LEU A 60 12.36 3.99 10.04
N LEU A 61 12.23 4.09 8.73
CA LEU A 61 11.17 4.84 8.07
C LEU A 61 9.82 4.10 8.05
N LEU A 62 9.83 2.75 7.94
CA LEU A 62 8.62 1.91 7.92
C LEU A 62 8.05 1.69 9.31
N TYR A 63 8.90 1.46 10.31
CA TYR A 63 8.48 1.08 11.64
C TYR A 63 7.40 2.01 12.27
N PRO A 64 7.53 3.36 12.20
CA PRO A 64 6.49 4.24 12.74
C PRO A 64 5.12 4.10 12.05
N LEU A 65 5.09 3.63 10.80
CA LEU A 65 3.87 3.36 10.07
C LEU A 65 3.26 2.02 10.50
N GLU A 66 4.08 0.98 10.58
CA GLU A 66 3.66 -0.38 10.90
C GLU A 66 3.26 -0.54 12.38
N ALA A 67 4.00 0.07 13.29
CA ALA A 67 3.71 0.02 14.72
C ALA A 67 2.51 0.91 15.13
N ARG A 68 1.90 1.63 14.18
CA ARG A 68 0.85 2.61 14.48
C ARG A 68 -0.46 1.98 14.92
N PHE A 69 -0.77 0.78 14.44
CA PHE A 69 -1.98 0.04 14.79
C PHE A 69 -1.60 -1.32 15.37
N PRO A 70 -2.14 -1.67 16.55
CA PRO A 70 -1.93 -3.00 17.11
C PRO A 70 -2.63 -4.06 16.26
N PRO A 71 -2.25 -5.35 16.40
CA PRO A 71 -3.03 -6.46 15.88
C PRO A 71 -4.48 -6.37 16.36
N TRP A 72 -5.42 -6.70 15.46
CA TRP A 72 -6.84 -6.69 15.80
C TRP A 72 -7.19 -7.71 16.89
N ASN A 73 -8.03 -7.30 17.85
CA ASN A 73 -8.43 -8.13 18.96
C ASN A 73 -9.77 -8.82 18.68
N PRO A 74 -9.81 -10.16 18.51
CA PRO A 74 -11.06 -10.90 18.28
C PRO A 74 -12.10 -10.79 19.41
N ALA A 75 -11.67 -10.45 20.63
CA ALA A 75 -12.57 -10.31 21.79
C ALA A 75 -13.53 -9.11 21.67
N GLU A 76 -13.26 -8.19 20.76
CA GLU A 76 -14.13 -7.04 20.50
C GLU A 76 -15.45 -7.42 19.81
N GLY A 77 -15.59 -8.65 19.28
CA GLY A 77 -16.81 -9.19 18.70
C GLY A 77 -16.67 -9.59 17.22
N THR A 78 -17.78 -9.97 16.59
CA THR A 78 -17.81 -10.41 15.20
C THR A 78 -17.95 -9.23 14.24
N PRO A 79 -17.16 -9.18 13.14
CA PRO A 79 -17.35 -8.17 12.11
C PRO A 79 -18.56 -8.51 11.21
N ASP A 80 -19.24 -7.47 10.72
CA ASP A 80 -20.29 -7.57 9.71
C ASP A 80 -19.70 -7.59 8.29
N GLY A 81 -18.49 -7.05 8.13
CA GLY A 81 -17.81 -7.04 6.85
C GLY A 81 -16.29 -6.96 6.95
N ILE A 82 -15.65 -7.38 5.88
CA ILE A 82 -14.20 -7.43 5.70
C ILE A 82 -13.90 -6.68 4.40
N ILE A 83 -13.16 -5.58 4.47
CA ILE A 83 -12.70 -4.82 3.31
C ILE A 83 -11.25 -5.14 3.08
N VAL A 84 -10.90 -5.57 1.87
CA VAL A 84 -9.55 -5.90 1.45
C VAL A 84 -9.10 -4.90 0.40
N LEU A 85 -8.02 -4.16 0.67
CA LEU A 85 -7.48 -3.23 -0.31
C LEU A 85 -6.58 -3.94 -1.33
N GLY A 86 -6.71 -3.57 -2.58
CA GLY A 86 -5.92 -4.07 -3.68
C GLY A 86 -4.42 -3.78 -3.58
N GLY A 87 -3.67 -4.31 -4.52
CA GLY A 87 -2.20 -4.27 -4.61
C GLY A 87 -1.55 -5.64 -4.42
N SER A 88 -2.35 -6.71 -4.42
CA SER A 88 -1.89 -8.11 -4.25
C SER A 88 -1.77 -8.88 -5.57
N VAL A 89 -2.55 -8.51 -6.57
CA VAL A 89 -2.61 -9.22 -7.87
C VAL A 89 -2.10 -8.31 -8.99
N ASP A 90 -1.26 -8.86 -9.84
CA ASP A 90 -0.80 -8.20 -11.07
C ASP A 90 -1.85 -8.41 -12.17
N SER A 91 -2.70 -7.43 -12.37
CA SER A 91 -3.82 -7.53 -13.32
C SER A 91 -3.39 -7.72 -14.76
N ASP A 92 -2.29 -7.07 -15.19
CA ASP A 92 -1.84 -7.14 -16.58
C ASP A 92 -1.23 -8.52 -16.89
N VAL A 93 -0.40 -9.05 -15.97
CA VAL A 93 0.14 -10.41 -16.12
C VAL A 93 -0.95 -11.45 -15.96
N SER A 94 -1.92 -11.24 -15.07
CA SER A 94 -3.07 -12.13 -14.92
C SER A 94 -3.90 -12.19 -16.19
N ALA A 95 -4.13 -11.05 -16.86
CA ALA A 95 -4.84 -10.99 -18.14
C ALA A 95 -4.08 -11.73 -19.24
N ALA A 96 -2.76 -11.61 -19.29
CA ALA A 96 -1.93 -12.26 -20.30
C ALA A 96 -1.93 -13.80 -20.17
N HIS A 97 -2.13 -14.32 -18.95
CA HIS A 97 -2.08 -15.76 -18.66
C HIS A 97 -3.43 -16.38 -18.28
N ASP A 98 -4.50 -15.59 -18.31
CA ASP A 98 -5.86 -15.98 -17.90
C ASP A 98 -5.90 -16.71 -16.54
N THR A 99 -5.10 -16.22 -15.59
CA THR A 99 -4.99 -16.79 -14.25
C THR A 99 -4.59 -15.74 -13.24
N PRO A 100 -5.10 -15.77 -11.98
CA PRO A 100 -4.69 -14.83 -10.95
C PRO A 100 -3.19 -14.96 -10.61
N ILE A 101 -2.41 -13.93 -10.88
CA ILE A 101 -0.98 -13.86 -10.54
C ILE A 101 -0.81 -13.00 -9.30
N VAL A 102 -0.61 -13.67 -8.17
CA VAL A 102 -0.38 -13.00 -6.87
C VAL A 102 1.08 -12.57 -6.79
N ARG A 103 1.28 -11.34 -6.38
CA ARG A 103 2.61 -10.71 -6.19
C ARG A 103 2.81 -10.32 -4.71
N ASN A 104 3.39 -9.16 -4.51
CA ASN A 104 3.56 -8.57 -3.18
C ASN A 104 2.21 -8.44 -2.44
N ALA A 105 2.24 -8.39 -1.11
CA ALA A 105 1.06 -8.26 -0.27
C ALA A 105 0.03 -9.41 -0.40
N ALA A 106 0.47 -10.63 -0.75
CA ALA A 106 -0.35 -11.85 -0.73
C ALA A 106 -1.04 -12.07 0.62
N ASP A 107 -0.41 -11.63 1.70
CA ASP A 107 -0.92 -11.72 3.07
C ASP A 107 -2.33 -11.11 3.22
N ARG A 108 -2.66 -10.09 2.41
CA ARG A 108 -4.02 -9.48 2.40
C ARG A 108 -5.07 -10.48 1.96
N ILE A 109 -4.79 -11.26 0.91
CA ILE A 109 -5.70 -12.28 0.36
C ILE A 109 -5.81 -13.44 1.35
N ILE A 110 -4.69 -13.90 1.90
CA ILE A 110 -4.64 -15.00 2.86
C ILE A 110 -5.45 -14.65 4.11
N ALA A 111 -5.18 -13.50 4.72
CA ALA A 111 -5.90 -13.03 5.89
C ALA A 111 -7.40 -12.83 5.63
N ALA A 112 -7.76 -12.29 4.46
CA ALA A 112 -9.16 -12.14 4.08
C ALA A 112 -9.88 -13.49 3.97
N ALA A 113 -9.23 -14.50 3.38
CA ALA A 113 -9.78 -15.84 3.29
C ALA A 113 -9.92 -16.52 4.67
N GLU A 114 -8.95 -16.33 5.56
CA GLU A 114 -9.01 -16.80 6.94
C GLU A 114 -10.16 -16.15 7.71
N LEU A 115 -10.28 -14.82 7.63
CA LEU A 115 -11.35 -14.05 8.26
C LEU A 115 -12.72 -14.45 7.71
N ALA A 116 -12.84 -14.63 6.39
CA ALA A 116 -14.09 -15.04 5.76
C ALA A 116 -14.55 -16.43 6.19
N ARG A 117 -13.61 -17.36 6.46
CA ARG A 117 -13.93 -18.68 7.04
C ARG A 117 -14.32 -18.58 8.53
N LYS A 118 -13.59 -17.76 9.29
CA LYS A 118 -13.84 -17.55 10.71
C LYS A 118 -15.18 -16.84 10.96
N TYR A 119 -15.57 -15.93 10.07
CA TYR A 119 -16.80 -15.15 10.18
C TYR A 119 -17.70 -15.40 8.96
N PRO A 120 -18.44 -16.53 8.92
CA PRO A 120 -19.17 -16.96 7.72
C PRO A 120 -20.31 -16.01 7.31
N ASN A 121 -20.80 -15.18 8.22
CA ASN A 121 -21.85 -14.20 7.94
C ASN A 121 -21.31 -12.83 7.48
N ALA A 122 -20.00 -12.58 7.60
CA ALA A 122 -19.41 -11.32 7.18
C ALA A 122 -19.40 -11.19 5.65
N ARG A 123 -19.76 -10.00 5.14
CA ARG A 123 -19.59 -9.63 3.73
C ARG A 123 -18.12 -9.43 3.43
N VAL A 124 -17.64 -9.85 2.27
CA VAL A 124 -16.25 -9.68 1.86
C VAL A 124 -16.20 -8.70 0.69
N VAL A 125 -15.60 -7.56 0.91
CA VAL A 125 -15.41 -6.51 -0.10
C VAL A 125 -13.96 -6.50 -0.53
N PHE A 126 -13.71 -6.66 -1.81
CA PHE A 126 -12.40 -6.32 -2.38
C PHE A 126 -12.51 -4.97 -3.07
N SER A 127 -11.58 -4.06 -2.78
CA SER A 127 -11.52 -2.75 -3.38
C SER A 127 -10.19 -2.55 -4.10
N GLY A 128 -10.24 -2.64 -5.43
CA GLY A 128 -9.07 -2.52 -6.28
C GLY A 128 -9.44 -2.55 -7.76
N GLY A 129 -9.43 -1.38 -8.39
CA GLY A 129 -9.59 -1.23 -9.83
C GLY A 129 -8.26 -1.37 -10.58
N SER A 130 -7.89 -0.36 -11.35
CA SER A 130 -6.58 -0.28 -12.00
C SER A 130 -5.93 1.06 -11.68
N ALA A 131 -4.70 1.01 -11.19
CA ALA A 131 -3.89 2.18 -10.94
C ALA A 131 -2.98 2.53 -12.14
N ASN A 132 -3.12 1.84 -13.28
CA ASN A 132 -2.34 2.08 -14.49
C ASN A 132 -2.75 3.38 -15.17
N LEU A 133 -1.75 4.10 -15.74
CA LEU A 133 -1.99 5.33 -16.50
C LEU A 133 -2.25 5.05 -17.99
N ILE A 134 -1.73 3.94 -18.51
CA ILE A 134 -1.68 3.66 -19.96
C ILE A 134 -2.78 2.69 -20.38
N SER A 135 -3.04 1.64 -19.58
CA SER A 135 -4.13 0.71 -19.79
C SER A 135 -5.00 0.61 -18.54
N ASN A 136 -6.30 0.44 -18.74
CA ASN A 136 -7.27 0.34 -17.65
C ASN A 136 -8.23 -0.86 -17.90
N ASP A 137 -7.85 -1.79 -18.75
CA ASP A 137 -8.73 -2.86 -19.20
C ASP A 137 -8.78 -4.00 -18.18
N ALA A 138 -7.62 -4.41 -17.67
CA ALA A 138 -7.53 -5.45 -16.64
C ALA A 138 -7.75 -4.85 -15.23
N LYS A 139 -8.73 -5.36 -14.50
CA LYS A 139 -9.03 -4.95 -13.12
C LYS A 139 -8.56 -6.02 -12.15
N GLU A 140 -7.86 -5.59 -11.10
CA GLU A 140 -7.40 -6.50 -10.05
C GLU A 140 -8.57 -7.28 -9.43
N ALA A 141 -9.70 -6.61 -9.23
CA ALA A 141 -10.91 -7.18 -8.65
C ALA A 141 -11.44 -8.41 -9.41
N ASP A 142 -11.25 -8.49 -10.73
CA ASP A 142 -11.74 -9.62 -11.53
C ASP A 142 -10.99 -10.91 -11.20
N TYR A 143 -9.67 -10.80 -11.06
CA TYR A 143 -8.82 -11.95 -10.74
C TYR A 143 -8.90 -12.33 -9.26
N VAL A 144 -9.08 -11.34 -8.38
CA VAL A 144 -9.28 -11.60 -6.95
C VAL A 144 -10.62 -12.29 -6.69
N ALA A 145 -11.67 -12.00 -7.47
CA ALA A 145 -12.93 -12.72 -7.37
C ALA A 145 -12.74 -14.23 -7.60
N VAL A 146 -12.05 -14.58 -8.69
CA VAL A 146 -11.70 -15.98 -9.02
C VAL A 146 -10.87 -16.61 -7.89
N LEU A 147 -9.88 -15.88 -7.40
CA LEU A 147 -8.99 -16.36 -6.34
C LEU A 147 -9.76 -16.63 -5.04
N PHE A 148 -10.66 -15.75 -4.63
CA PHE A 148 -11.49 -15.95 -3.45
C PHE A 148 -12.49 -17.12 -3.59
N GLU A 149 -13.08 -17.31 -4.78
CA GLU A 149 -13.93 -18.46 -5.05
C GLU A 149 -13.11 -19.77 -4.95
N ASN A 150 -11.89 -19.80 -5.50
CA ASN A 150 -10.97 -20.94 -5.39
C ASN A 150 -10.52 -21.21 -3.95
N LEU A 151 -10.47 -20.17 -3.10
CA LEU A 151 -10.20 -20.30 -1.66
C LEU A 151 -11.44 -20.66 -0.82
N GLY A 152 -12.58 -20.95 -1.47
CA GLY A 152 -13.79 -21.45 -0.85
C GLY A 152 -14.72 -20.36 -0.28
N ILE A 153 -14.57 -19.09 -0.71
CA ILE A 153 -15.49 -18.03 -0.33
C ILE A 153 -16.66 -18.01 -1.32
N ALA A 154 -17.88 -18.16 -0.81
CA ALA A 154 -19.07 -18.17 -1.64
C ALA A 154 -19.23 -16.83 -2.39
N LYS A 155 -19.48 -16.89 -3.70
CA LYS A 155 -19.66 -15.72 -4.58
C LYS A 155 -20.73 -14.75 -4.07
N SER A 156 -21.79 -15.26 -3.44
CA SER A 156 -22.87 -14.46 -2.86
C SER A 156 -22.40 -13.53 -1.71
N ARG A 157 -21.23 -13.77 -1.14
CA ARG A 157 -20.60 -12.95 -0.09
C ARG A 157 -19.60 -11.94 -0.64
N LEU A 158 -19.18 -12.11 -1.90
CA LEU A 158 -18.14 -11.28 -2.53
C LEU A 158 -18.76 -10.02 -3.13
N ILE A 159 -18.20 -8.88 -2.78
CA ILE A 159 -18.54 -7.58 -3.33
C ILE A 159 -17.26 -7.01 -3.93
N MET A 160 -17.25 -6.83 -5.27
CA MET A 160 -16.04 -6.43 -6.01
C MET A 160 -16.13 -4.97 -6.44
N GLU A 161 -15.37 -4.10 -5.78
CA GLU A 161 -15.21 -2.71 -6.20
C GLU A 161 -14.08 -2.64 -7.25
N ARG A 162 -14.39 -2.18 -8.46
CA ARG A 162 -13.56 -2.28 -9.67
C ARG A 162 -13.14 -0.94 -10.27
N GLN A 163 -13.56 0.19 -9.69
CA GLN A 163 -13.43 1.50 -10.32
C GLN A 163 -12.35 2.37 -9.71
N SER A 164 -11.93 2.06 -8.50
CA SER A 164 -10.96 2.85 -7.76
C SER A 164 -9.58 2.84 -8.42
N ARG A 165 -8.94 4.01 -8.43
CA ARG A 165 -7.59 4.25 -8.98
C ARG A 165 -6.58 4.67 -7.90
N ASN A 166 -7.07 4.97 -6.72
CA ASN A 166 -6.29 5.41 -5.56
C ASN A 166 -7.04 5.11 -4.27
N THR A 167 -6.35 5.25 -3.12
CA THR A 167 -6.92 4.86 -1.81
C THR A 167 -8.09 5.74 -1.35
N TRP A 168 -8.19 6.99 -1.80
CA TRP A 168 -9.37 7.80 -1.54
C TRP A 168 -10.61 7.22 -2.23
N GLU A 169 -10.47 6.89 -3.52
CA GLU A 169 -11.54 6.26 -4.30
C GLU A 169 -11.91 4.87 -3.74
N ASN A 170 -10.93 4.09 -3.24
CA ASN A 170 -11.24 2.86 -2.54
C ASN A 170 -12.21 3.09 -1.37
N ALA A 171 -11.96 4.11 -0.56
CA ALA A 171 -12.81 4.42 0.58
C ALA A 171 -14.21 4.91 0.16
N GLU A 172 -14.28 5.85 -0.79
CA GLU A 172 -15.55 6.40 -1.30
C GLU A 172 -16.41 5.32 -1.96
N PHE A 173 -15.82 4.54 -2.87
CA PHE A 173 -16.58 3.56 -3.66
C PHE A 173 -16.94 2.33 -2.83
N SER A 174 -16.07 1.87 -1.92
CA SER A 174 -16.42 0.82 -0.98
C SER A 174 -17.60 1.24 -0.10
N LYS A 175 -17.57 2.46 0.47
CA LYS A 175 -18.68 2.99 1.27
C LYS A 175 -19.99 3.04 0.47
N ALA A 176 -19.94 3.58 -0.75
CA ALA A 176 -21.11 3.67 -1.60
C ALA A 176 -21.70 2.30 -1.96
N LEU A 177 -20.80 1.32 -2.21
CA LEU A 177 -21.19 -0.01 -2.65
C LEU A 177 -21.84 -0.84 -1.54
N VAL A 178 -21.32 -0.74 -0.29
CA VAL A 178 -21.83 -1.53 0.84
C VAL A 178 -22.91 -0.84 1.63
N ALA A 179 -23.03 0.50 1.54
CA ALA A 179 -23.96 1.32 2.31
C ALA A 179 -24.02 0.90 3.79
N PRO A 180 -22.91 1.06 4.57
CA PRO A 180 -22.80 0.50 5.90
C PRO A 180 -23.89 1.07 6.83
N LYS A 181 -24.53 0.21 7.62
CA LYS A 181 -25.55 0.63 8.59
C LYS A 181 -24.89 1.12 9.88
N PRO A 182 -25.56 2.00 10.64
CA PRO A 182 -25.08 2.37 11.97
C PRO A 182 -24.89 1.13 12.87
N GLY A 183 -23.72 1.05 13.51
CA GLY A 183 -23.36 -0.05 14.37
C GLY A 183 -22.71 -1.26 13.69
N GLU A 184 -22.72 -1.33 12.35
CA GLU A 184 -21.96 -2.36 11.63
C GLU A 184 -20.44 -2.17 11.82
N ARG A 185 -19.76 -3.29 12.05
CA ARG A 185 -18.31 -3.36 12.24
C ARG A 185 -17.62 -3.87 10.98
N TRP A 186 -16.69 -3.10 10.47
CA TRP A 186 -15.99 -3.39 9.23
C TRP A 186 -14.48 -3.46 9.46
N LEU A 187 -13.90 -4.64 9.21
CA LEU A 187 -12.44 -4.80 9.22
C LEU A 187 -11.84 -4.25 7.94
N LEU A 188 -10.74 -3.51 8.05
CA LEU A 188 -9.94 -3.06 6.92
C LEU A 188 -8.64 -3.85 6.87
N VAL A 189 -8.51 -4.75 5.90
CA VAL A 189 -7.32 -5.57 5.67
C VAL A 189 -6.42 -4.90 4.64
N THR A 190 -5.23 -4.51 5.06
CA THR A 190 -4.19 -3.95 4.20
C THR A 190 -2.82 -4.10 4.85
N SER A 191 -1.74 -3.82 4.10
CA SER A 191 -0.38 -3.88 4.64
C SER A 191 -0.22 -2.91 5.82
N ALA A 192 0.51 -3.34 6.84
CA ALA A 192 0.70 -2.58 8.08
C ALA A 192 1.24 -1.17 7.84
N PHE A 193 2.22 -1.02 6.93
CA PHE A 193 2.75 0.29 6.53
C PHE A 193 1.72 1.20 5.84
N HIS A 194 0.72 0.62 5.18
CA HIS A 194 -0.34 1.33 4.46
C HIS A 194 -1.53 1.69 5.37
N MET A 195 -1.66 1.04 6.52
CA MET A 195 -2.80 1.16 7.43
C MET A 195 -3.07 2.60 7.87
N PRO A 196 -2.08 3.41 8.30
CA PRO A 196 -2.35 4.78 8.74
C PRO A 196 -3.05 5.61 7.66
N ARG A 197 -2.55 5.59 6.44
CA ARG A 197 -3.13 6.34 5.32
C ARG A 197 -4.54 5.84 4.98
N SER A 198 -4.72 4.54 4.94
CA SER A 198 -6.02 3.92 4.62
C SER A 198 -7.09 4.27 5.65
N VAL A 199 -6.82 4.06 6.95
CA VAL A 199 -7.76 4.37 8.02
C VAL A 199 -8.12 5.86 8.03
N GLY A 200 -7.14 6.75 7.83
CA GLY A 200 -7.39 8.19 7.76
C GLY A 200 -8.37 8.58 6.65
N LEU A 201 -8.23 7.96 5.47
CA LEU A 201 -9.10 8.21 4.31
C LEU A 201 -10.49 7.62 4.52
N PHE A 202 -10.61 6.39 5.04
CA PHE A 202 -11.89 5.76 5.35
C PHE A 202 -12.67 6.56 6.40
N ARG A 203 -12.02 7.04 7.45
CA ARG A 203 -12.64 7.93 8.45
C ARG A 203 -13.12 9.24 7.82
N LYS A 204 -12.30 9.84 6.94
CA LYS A 204 -12.64 11.12 6.30
C LYS A 204 -13.85 11.05 5.40
N VAL A 205 -14.07 9.93 4.72
CA VAL A 205 -15.30 9.72 3.93
C VAL A 205 -16.50 9.31 4.82
N GLY A 206 -16.32 9.22 6.13
CA GLY A 206 -17.37 8.82 7.07
C GLY A 206 -17.72 7.32 6.99
N PHE A 207 -16.70 6.49 6.74
CA PHE A 207 -16.79 5.04 6.85
C PHE A 207 -15.79 4.57 7.91
N PRO A 208 -16.16 4.57 9.20
CA PRO A 208 -15.27 4.10 10.24
C PRO A 208 -15.01 2.61 10.07
N VAL A 209 -13.73 2.25 10.10
CA VAL A 209 -13.25 0.88 9.93
C VAL A 209 -12.32 0.51 11.07
N GLU A 210 -12.27 -0.79 11.40
CA GLU A 210 -11.34 -1.36 12.36
C GLU A 210 -10.09 -1.86 11.61
N PRO A 211 -8.89 -1.46 12.01
CA PRO A 211 -7.67 -1.84 11.31
C PRO A 211 -7.35 -3.32 11.53
N TYR A 212 -7.06 -4.03 10.45
CA TYR A 212 -6.52 -5.39 10.46
C TYR A 212 -5.21 -5.41 9.66
N PRO A 213 -4.09 -4.98 10.29
CA PRO A 213 -2.80 -4.88 9.61
C PRO A 213 -2.20 -6.27 9.34
N VAL A 214 -1.69 -6.44 8.11
CA VAL A 214 -0.99 -7.63 7.64
C VAL A 214 0.24 -7.21 6.83
N ASP A 215 0.96 -8.14 6.21
CA ASP A 215 2.09 -7.84 5.31
C ASP A 215 3.11 -6.91 5.98
N TRP A 216 3.60 -7.33 7.14
CA TRP A 216 4.62 -6.64 7.90
C TRP A 216 5.98 -6.76 7.21
N ARG A 217 6.72 -5.67 7.09
CA ARG A 217 8.03 -5.61 6.45
C ARG A 217 9.18 -5.47 7.44
N VAL A 218 8.87 -5.05 8.66
CA VAL A 218 9.86 -4.79 9.71
C VAL A 218 9.54 -5.65 10.91
N GLY A 219 10.57 -6.23 11.53
CA GLY A 219 10.46 -6.92 12.81
C GLY A 219 10.20 -5.95 13.96
N THR A 220 10.23 -6.46 15.18
CA THR A 220 9.98 -5.69 16.40
C THR A 220 11.25 -5.54 17.23
N GLY A 221 11.24 -4.61 18.19
CA GLY A 221 12.36 -4.40 19.10
C GLY A 221 13.64 -4.00 18.38
N ASN A 222 14.72 -4.74 18.58
CA ASN A 222 16.03 -4.44 18.00
C ASN A 222 16.14 -4.73 16.51
N ASP A 223 15.20 -5.49 15.92
CA ASP A 223 15.24 -5.88 14.51
C ASP A 223 15.17 -4.67 13.58
N ILE A 224 14.56 -3.55 14.04
CA ILE A 224 14.49 -2.29 13.29
C ILE A 224 15.87 -1.72 12.96
N PHE A 225 16.92 -2.05 13.73
CA PHE A 225 18.29 -1.57 13.54
C PHE A 225 19.14 -2.53 12.72
N TRP A 226 18.62 -3.67 12.27
CA TRP A 226 19.40 -4.64 11.53
C TRP A 226 19.67 -4.17 10.10
N PHE A 227 20.90 -4.42 9.68
CA PHE A 227 21.33 -4.19 8.31
C PHE A 227 20.71 -5.24 7.38
N THR A 228 20.42 -4.83 6.18
CA THR A 228 19.82 -5.69 5.15
C THR A 228 20.93 -6.37 4.37
N ASN A 229 20.86 -7.70 4.22
CA ASN A 229 21.87 -8.47 3.47
C ASN A 229 21.70 -8.37 1.95
N ILE A 230 20.50 -8.06 1.48
CA ILE A 230 20.13 -7.96 0.06
C ILE A 230 19.75 -6.52 -0.23
N ALA A 231 20.53 -5.85 -1.08
CA ALA A 231 20.32 -4.44 -1.43
C ALA A 231 18.90 -4.17 -1.94
N LEU A 232 18.34 -5.08 -2.75
CA LEU A 232 16.99 -4.95 -3.30
C LEU A 232 15.92 -4.82 -2.20
N ASP A 233 16.05 -5.57 -1.13
CA ASP A 233 15.10 -5.52 -0.02
C ASP A 233 15.16 -4.18 0.72
N GLY A 234 16.36 -3.67 0.99
CA GLY A 234 16.54 -2.38 1.64
C GLY A 234 16.05 -1.22 0.78
N LEU A 235 16.39 -1.21 -0.51
CA LEU A 235 15.88 -0.23 -1.48
C LEU A 235 14.35 -0.28 -1.57
N SER A 236 13.77 -1.47 -1.66
CA SER A 236 12.31 -1.66 -1.69
C SER A 236 11.63 -1.11 -0.44
N ARG A 237 12.16 -1.42 0.76
CA ARG A 237 11.62 -0.88 2.03
C ARG A 237 11.72 0.64 2.07
N THR A 238 12.83 1.21 1.63
CA THR A 238 13.03 2.66 1.58
C THR A 238 12.02 3.32 0.62
N ASP A 239 11.84 2.76 -0.58
CA ASP A 239 10.86 3.27 -1.56
C ASP A 239 9.41 3.17 -1.05
N ILE A 240 9.04 2.03 -0.43
CA ILE A 240 7.72 1.83 0.17
C ILE A 240 7.47 2.88 1.26
N ALA A 241 8.43 3.05 2.17
CA ALA A 241 8.31 4.01 3.26
C ALA A 241 8.11 5.43 2.74
N VAL A 242 9.00 5.89 1.85
CA VAL A 242 8.91 7.25 1.28
C VAL A 242 7.61 7.46 0.51
N ARG A 243 7.15 6.46 -0.24
CA ARG A 243 5.84 6.52 -0.92
C ARG A 243 4.69 6.73 0.06
N GLU A 244 4.67 6.00 1.18
CA GLU A 244 3.61 6.15 2.18
C GLU A 244 3.68 7.50 2.89
N TRP A 245 4.87 7.95 3.30
CA TRP A 245 5.05 9.27 3.90
C TRP A 245 4.64 10.40 2.95
N MET A 246 5.05 10.34 1.67
CA MET A 246 4.58 11.30 0.65
C MET A 246 3.06 11.25 0.49
N GLY A 247 2.47 10.06 0.49
CA GLY A 247 1.02 9.89 0.42
C GLY A 247 0.30 10.53 1.60
N LEU A 248 0.78 10.32 2.83
CA LEU A 248 0.24 10.94 4.04
C LEU A 248 0.30 12.47 3.96
N VAL A 249 1.45 13.04 3.59
CA VAL A 249 1.61 14.50 3.39
C VAL A 249 0.67 15.02 2.32
N ALA A 250 0.63 14.37 1.16
CA ALA A 250 -0.19 14.81 0.03
C ALA A 250 -1.69 14.79 0.36
N TYR A 251 -2.20 13.71 0.97
CA TYR A 251 -3.61 13.63 1.36
C TYR A 251 -3.97 14.61 2.48
N ARG A 252 -3.04 14.88 3.40
CA ARG A 252 -3.24 15.92 4.43
C ARG A 252 -3.30 17.31 3.82
N ALA A 253 -2.41 17.62 2.87
CA ALA A 253 -2.35 18.91 2.19
C ALA A 253 -3.61 19.23 1.37
N VAL A 254 -4.24 18.20 0.77
CA VAL A 254 -5.50 18.38 0.02
C VAL A 254 -6.75 18.19 0.89
N GLY A 255 -6.63 18.11 2.21
CA GLY A 255 -7.75 18.03 3.15
C GLY A 255 -8.51 16.69 3.16
N ARG A 256 -7.91 15.62 2.62
CA ARG A 256 -8.50 14.27 2.58
C ARG A 256 -8.20 13.42 3.81
N THR A 257 -7.48 13.94 4.77
CA THR A 257 -7.29 13.37 6.11
C THR A 257 -7.14 14.48 7.13
N ASP A 258 -7.60 14.25 8.35
CA ASP A 258 -7.55 15.25 9.44
C ASP A 258 -6.25 15.17 10.24
N ALA A 259 -5.49 14.10 10.12
CA ALA A 259 -4.21 13.90 10.77
C ALA A 259 -3.11 13.58 9.75
N LEU A 260 -1.88 14.04 10.00
CA LEU A 260 -0.72 13.67 9.18
C LEU A 260 -0.40 12.17 9.34
N LEU A 261 -0.44 11.65 10.55
CA LEU A 261 -0.25 10.24 10.85
C LEU A 261 -1.47 9.72 11.63
N PRO A 262 -2.54 9.29 10.94
CA PRO A 262 -3.71 8.72 11.58
C PRO A 262 -3.34 7.52 12.47
N GLY A 263 -4.01 7.40 13.60
CA GLY A 263 -3.79 6.34 14.59
C GLY A 263 -5.10 5.71 15.04
N PRO A 264 -5.07 4.82 16.05
CA PRO A 264 -6.27 4.30 16.69
C PRO A 264 -7.21 5.43 17.11
N SER A 265 -8.51 5.17 17.14
CA SER A 265 -9.47 6.12 17.69
C SER A 265 -9.17 6.25 19.19
N THR A 266 -8.96 7.45 19.68
CA THR A 266 -9.08 7.71 21.12
C THR A 266 -10.56 7.72 21.41
N ASN A 267 -11.06 6.67 22.04
CA ASN A 267 -12.40 6.67 22.65
C ASN A 267 -12.49 7.74 23.72
#